data_a0263446baba0a7900a45a62006b4968
#
_entry.id   a0263446baba0a7900a45a62006b4968
#
_cell.length_a   1.000
_cell.length_b   1.000
_cell.length_c   1.000
_cell.angle_alpha   90.00
_cell.angle_beta   90.00
_cell.angle_gamma   90.00
#
_symmetry.space_group_name_H-M   'P 1'
#
loop_
_entity.id
_entity.type
_entity.pdbx_description
1 polymer ?
#
loop_
_entity_poly.entity_id
_entity_poly.type
_entity_poly.pdbx_seq_one_letter_code
_entity_poly.pdbx_strand_id
1 'polypeptide(L)'
;MTTAGATPQGTWAPKVVGLMCDWAVATSTITDGDGRLRAHPSVVLIRVPCSGFIRPSWLEDTLKAGADGVFVVGCPYGDCLNREGNYLMRERVDQLRRRLQRRKVDPARLGMLAHGLHDETAFIADVSAFLDRLRELGPAAAPRAVPARPPASIPSGGTAATPQAVPAEDGGA
;
A
#
# COMPACT_ATOMS: atom_id res chain seq x y z
N MET A 1 13.27 24.65 -40.68
CA MET A 1 12.52 23.53 -40.10
C MET A 1 13.47 22.75 -39.20
N THR A 2 13.47 23.10 -37.92
CA THR A 2 14.40 22.53 -36.92
C THR A 2 13.66 21.44 -36.15
N THR A 3 14.00 20.19 -36.41
CA THR A 3 13.49 19.04 -35.66
C THR A 3 14.06 19.08 -34.25
N ALA A 4 13.18 19.36 -33.29
CA ALA A 4 13.53 19.21 -31.88
C ALA A 4 13.87 17.73 -31.60
N GLY A 5 15.14 17.47 -31.29
CA GLY A 5 15.64 16.17 -30.92
C GLY A 5 14.95 15.67 -29.64
N ALA A 6 14.22 14.57 -29.75
CA ALA A 6 13.73 13.83 -28.62
C ALA A 6 14.96 13.33 -27.82
N THR A 7 15.15 13.85 -26.62
CA THR A 7 16.14 13.33 -25.67
C THR A 7 15.80 11.86 -25.42
N PRO A 8 16.73 10.91 -25.53
CA PRO A 8 16.48 9.52 -25.18
C PRO A 8 16.13 9.49 -23.70
N GLN A 9 14.89 9.13 -23.40
CA GLN A 9 14.42 8.92 -22.04
C GLN A 9 15.23 7.74 -21.48
N GLY A 10 16.25 8.05 -20.67
CA GLY A 10 16.96 7.05 -19.88
C GLY A 10 15.91 6.26 -19.09
N THR A 11 16.12 4.95 -18.98
CA THR A 11 15.22 3.94 -18.43
C THR A 11 14.93 4.12 -16.94
N TRP A 12 14.40 5.30 -16.54
CA TRP A 12 13.95 5.51 -15.17
C TRP A 12 12.68 4.69 -14.91
N ALA A 13 12.75 3.83 -13.89
CA ALA A 13 11.62 3.05 -13.42
C ALA A 13 11.10 3.64 -12.10
N PRO A 14 9.81 4.02 -12.00
CA PRO A 14 9.24 4.54 -10.77
C PRO A 14 9.36 3.55 -9.62
N LYS A 15 9.87 3.96 -8.47
CA LYS A 15 9.89 3.18 -7.22
C LYS A 15 8.52 3.29 -6.56
N VAL A 16 7.83 2.18 -6.44
CA VAL A 16 6.44 2.16 -5.96
C VAL A 16 6.27 1.16 -4.82
N VAL A 17 5.50 1.55 -3.82
CA VAL A 17 5.08 0.68 -2.73
C VAL A 17 3.56 0.52 -2.78
N GLY A 18 3.10 -0.73 -2.81
CA GLY A 18 1.69 -1.09 -2.66
C GLY A 18 1.41 -1.64 -1.26
N LEU A 19 0.47 -1.05 -0.53
CA LEU A 19 -0.05 -1.61 0.71
C LEU A 19 -1.32 -2.39 0.40
N MET A 20 -1.29 -3.71 0.58
CA MET A 20 -2.33 -4.58 0.07
C MET A 20 -3.02 -5.36 1.18
N CYS A 21 -4.35 -5.35 1.17
CA CYS A 21 -5.18 -6.20 2.02
C CYS A 21 -4.91 -7.68 1.71
N ASP A 22 -4.78 -8.53 2.74
CA ASP A 22 -4.58 -9.98 2.60
C ASP A 22 -5.73 -10.67 1.84
N TRP A 23 -6.90 -10.05 1.83
CA TRP A 23 -8.12 -10.54 1.18
C TRP A 23 -8.41 -9.88 -0.19
N ALA A 24 -7.45 -9.10 -0.72
CA ALA A 24 -7.59 -8.49 -2.03
C ALA A 24 -7.15 -9.49 -3.11
N VAL A 25 -5.92 -9.42 -3.58
CA VAL A 25 -5.42 -10.25 -4.69
C VAL A 25 -4.52 -11.36 -4.16
N ALA A 26 -4.65 -12.58 -4.70
CA ALA A 26 -3.71 -13.67 -4.42
C ALA A 26 -2.32 -13.33 -4.99
N THR A 27 -1.30 -13.26 -4.12
CA THR A 27 0.04 -12.78 -4.52
C THR A 27 1.05 -13.87 -4.79
N SER A 28 0.79 -15.10 -4.40
CA SER A 28 1.75 -16.22 -4.45
C SER A 28 2.34 -16.46 -5.85
N THR A 29 1.55 -16.23 -6.90
CA THR A 29 1.96 -16.42 -8.29
C THR A 29 2.56 -15.17 -8.93
N ILE A 30 2.20 -13.99 -8.45
CA ILE A 30 2.56 -12.70 -9.07
C ILE A 30 3.68 -11.94 -8.38
N THR A 31 4.12 -12.39 -7.18
CA THR A 31 5.26 -11.79 -6.47
C THR A 31 6.43 -12.77 -6.35
N ASP A 32 7.62 -12.23 -6.11
CA ASP A 32 8.80 -12.97 -5.69
C ASP A 32 8.89 -13.10 -4.16
N GLY A 33 9.98 -13.71 -3.67
CA GLY A 33 10.22 -13.90 -2.23
C GLY A 33 10.40 -12.60 -1.44
N ASP A 34 10.75 -11.50 -2.11
CA ASP A 34 10.95 -10.18 -1.50
C ASP A 34 9.68 -9.30 -1.60
N GLY A 35 8.56 -9.85 -2.06
CA GLY A 35 7.32 -9.13 -2.24
C GLY A 35 7.31 -8.20 -3.46
N ARG A 36 8.27 -8.34 -4.39
CA ARG A 36 8.29 -7.56 -5.63
C ARG A 36 7.34 -8.17 -6.64
N LEU A 37 6.61 -7.31 -7.33
CA LEU A 37 5.71 -7.74 -8.40
C LEU A 37 6.55 -8.26 -9.59
N ARG A 38 6.37 -9.52 -10.01
CA ARG A 38 7.17 -10.14 -11.09
C ARG A 38 7.05 -9.38 -12.41
N ALA A 39 5.84 -8.89 -12.74
CA ALA A 39 5.60 -8.09 -13.94
C ALA A 39 6.26 -6.69 -13.87
N HIS A 40 6.46 -6.15 -12.68
CA HIS A 40 7.02 -4.81 -12.44
C HIS A 40 7.93 -4.82 -11.20
N PRO A 41 9.21 -5.24 -11.31
CA PRO A 41 10.10 -5.40 -10.15
C PRO A 41 10.39 -4.11 -9.35
N SER A 42 10.07 -2.95 -9.92
CA SER A 42 10.13 -1.65 -9.22
C SER A 42 8.98 -1.41 -8.23
N VAL A 43 8.00 -2.32 -8.20
CA VAL A 43 6.84 -2.30 -7.28
C VAL A 43 7.04 -3.33 -6.20
N VAL A 44 7.02 -2.88 -4.93
CA VAL A 44 7.05 -3.75 -3.74
C VAL A 44 5.67 -3.76 -3.12
N LEU A 45 5.14 -4.94 -2.85
CA LEU A 45 3.86 -5.14 -2.17
C LEU A 45 4.08 -5.50 -0.71
N ILE A 46 3.45 -4.74 0.18
CA ILE A 46 3.44 -5.00 1.62
C ILE A 46 2.02 -5.43 2.01
N ARG A 47 1.89 -6.63 2.53
CA ARG A 47 0.60 -7.17 2.94
C ARG A 47 0.20 -6.65 4.33
N VAL A 48 -1.08 -6.37 4.47
CA VAL A 48 -1.71 -5.95 5.73
C VAL A 48 -3.02 -6.72 5.93
N PRO A 49 -3.43 -7.00 7.16
CA PRO A 49 -4.65 -7.79 7.43
C PRO A 49 -5.91 -7.20 6.80
N CYS A 50 -6.00 -5.87 6.71
CA CYS A 50 -7.13 -5.17 6.10
C CYS A 50 -6.67 -3.79 5.61
N SER A 51 -7.18 -3.33 4.47
CA SER A 51 -6.90 -1.96 3.99
C SER A 51 -7.34 -0.88 4.98
N GLY A 52 -8.42 -1.10 5.73
CA GLY A 52 -8.87 -0.20 6.80
C GLY A 52 -7.90 -0.05 7.96
N PHE A 53 -6.92 -0.95 8.10
CA PHE A 53 -5.86 -0.86 9.11
C PHE A 53 -4.76 0.16 8.73
N ILE A 54 -4.64 0.49 7.44
CA ILE A 54 -3.60 1.39 6.93
C ILE A 54 -3.84 2.81 7.46
N ARG A 55 -2.78 3.38 8.05
CA ARG A 55 -2.80 4.77 8.49
C ARG A 55 -2.38 5.68 7.33
N PRO A 56 -3.07 6.80 7.09
CA PRO A 56 -2.68 7.78 6.06
C PRO A 56 -1.23 8.26 6.17
N SER A 57 -0.69 8.33 7.40
CA SER A 57 0.72 8.69 7.63
C SER A 57 1.70 7.72 6.99
N TRP A 58 1.39 6.43 6.90
CA TRP A 58 2.27 5.44 6.25
C TRP A 58 2.44 5.76 4.77
N LEU A 59 1.35 6.13 4.08
CA LEU A 59 1.37 6.52 2.67
C LEU A 59 2.18 7.81 2.48
N GLU A 60 1.95 8.79 3.35
CA GLU A 60 2.66 10.07 3.33
C GLU A 60 4.15 9.90 3.59
N ASP A 61 4.52 9.07 4.57
CA ASP A 61 5.92 8.82 4.94
C ASP A 61 6.64 8.00 3.87
N THR A 62 5.94 7.07 3.19
CA THR A 62 6.47 6.35 2.03
C THR A 62 6.86 7.31 0.89
N LEU A 63 5.98 8.27 0.57
CA LEU A 63 6.29 9.30 -0.44
C LEU A 63 7.45 10.20 0.01
N LYS A 64 7.51 10.60 1.28
CA LYS A 64 8.62 11.40 1.83
C LYS A 64 9.95 10.64 1.82
N ALA A 65 9.90 9.32 2.02
CA ALA A 65 11.09 8.46 1.98
C ALA A 65 11.65 8.27 0.55
N GLY A 66 10.97 8.82 -0.47
CA GLY A 66 11.48 8.84 -1.85
C GLY A 66 10.86 7.78 -2.76
N ALA A 67 9.72 7.22 -2.40
CA ALA A 67 8.90 6.50 -3.35
C ALA A 67 8.28 7.48 -4.36
N ASP A 68 8.28 7.13 -5.64
CA ASP A 68 7.70 7.94 -6.70
C ASP A 68 6.18 7.88 -6.69
N GLY A 69 5.64 6.78 -6.16
CA GLY A 69 4.22 6.58 -5.95
C GLY A 69 3.94 5.56 -4.86
N VAL A 70 2.74 5.63 -4.31
CA VAL A 70 2.22 4.65 -3.36
C VAL A 70 0.77 4.35 -3.70
N PHE A 71 0.36 3.09 -3.57
CA PHE A 71 -1.04 2.73 -3.74
C PHE A 71 -1.53 1.78 -2.64
N VAL A 72 -2.82 1.78 -2.43
CA VAL A 72 -3.52 0.83 -1.57
C VAL A 72 -4.34 -0.11 -2.43
N VAL A 73 -4.33 -1.40 -2.08
CA VAL A 73 -5.22 -2.41 -2.67
C VAL A 73 -6.17 -2.91 -1.60
N GLY A 74 -7.45 -2.66 -1.79
CA GLY A 74 -8.52 -3.18 -0.94
C GLY A 74 -9.35 -4.24 -1.65
N CYS A 75 -10.20 -4.93 -0.90
CA CYS A 75 -11.25 -5.79 -1.46
C CYS A 75 -12.23 -4.96 -2.30
N PRO A 76 -12.98 -5.58 -3.25
CA PRO A 76 -14.07 -4.91 -3.94
C PRO A 76 -15.08 -4.32 -2.96
N TYR A 77 -15.76 -3.25 -3.40
CA TYR A 77 -16.80 -2.64 -2.58
C TYR A 77 -17.97 -3.60 -2.42
N GLY A 78 -18.39 -3.84 -1.19
CA GLY A 78 -19.38 -4.85 -0.83
C GLY A 78 -18.77 -6.17 -0.31
N ASP A 79 -17.53 -6.52 -0.68
CA ASP A 79 -16.89 -7.81 -0.36
C ASP A 79 -15.83 -7.72 0.75
N CYS A 80 -15.80 -6.62 1.50
CA CYS A 80 -14.81 -6.46 2.56
C CYS A 80 -15.07 -7.41 3.73
N LEU A 81 -14.14 -8.32 4.04
CA LEU A 81 -14.24 -9.24 5.17
C LEU A 81 -14.48 -8.51 6.51
N ASN A 82 -13.94 -7.30 6.65
CA ASN A 82 -14.13 -6.43 7.82
C ASN A 82 -15.26 -5.41 7.60
N ARG A 83 -16.23 -5.70 6.73
CA ARG A 83 -17.44 -4.94 6.39
C ARG A 83 -17.16 -3.61 5.69
N GLU A 84 -16.41 -2.68 6.30
CA GLU A 84 -16.26 -1.29 5.84
C GLU A 84 -14.82 -0.84 5.65
N GLY A 85 -13.84 -1.74 5.82
CA GLY A 85 -12.41 -1.38 5.79
C GLY A 85 -11.97 -0.72 4.48
N ASN A 86 -12.50 -1.16 3.34
CA ASN A 86 -12.23 -0.60 2.02
C ASN A 86 -12.89 0.78 1.82
N TYR A 87 -14.11 0.99 2.30
CA TYR A 87 -14.79 2.29 2.27
C TYR A 87 -14.05 3.33 3.13
N LEU A 88 -13.71 2.95 4.37
CA LEU A 88 -12.95 3.78 5.29
C LEU A 88 -11.58 4.17 4.68
N MET A 89 -10.92 3.22 4.01
CA MET A 89 -9.63 3.50 3.39
C MET A 89 -9.76 4.42 2.18
N ARG A 90 -10.79 4.26 1.35
CA ARG A 90 -11.10 5.16 0.24
C ARG A 90 -11.26 6.60 0.72
N GLU A 91 -12.06 6.82 1.77
CA GLU A 91 -12.25 8.15 2.34
C GLU A 91 -10.92 8.75 2.82
N ARG A 92 -10.09 7.97 3.52
CA ARG A 92 -8.76 8.39 3.98
C ARG A 92 -7.83 8.75 2.83
N VAL A 93 -7.85 7.98 1.75
CA VAL A 93 -7.07 8.26 0.53
C VAL A 93 -7.52 9.58 -0.09
N ASP A 94 -8.82 9.81 -0.21
CA ASP A 94 -9.35 11.05 -0.79
C ASP A 94 -9.03 12.28 0.08
N GLN A 95 -9.08 12.14 1.40
CA GLN A 95 -8.63 13.19 2.32
C GLN A 95 -7.12 13.45 2.18
N LEU A 96 -6.32 12.39 2.04
CA LEU A 96 -4.88 12.52 1.86
C LEU A 96 -4.53 13.18 0.52
N ARG A 97 -5.22 12.83 -0.57
CA ARG A 97 -5.05 13.48 -1.90
C ARG A 97 -5.23 14.99 -1.80
N ARG A 98 -6.30 15.45 -1.14
CA ARG A 98 -6.54 16.89 -0.91
C ARG A 98 -5.42 17.54 -0.09
N ARG A 99 -4.86 16.84 0.89
CA ARG A 99 -3.72 17.32 1.70
C ARG A 99 -2.42 17.39 0.88
N LEU A 100 -2.13 16.38 0.07
CA LEU A 100 -0.96 16.35 -0.82
C LEU A 100 -1.00 17.50 -1.81
N GLN A 101 -2.17 17.76 -2.42
CA GLN A 101 -2.35 18.88 -3.35
C GLN A 101 -2.03 20.23 -2.70
N ARG A 102 -2.48 20.48 -1.46
CA ARG A 102 -2.12 21.69 -0.71
C ARG A 102 -0.62 21.81 -0.44
N ARG A 103 0.09 20.68 -0.38
CA ARG A 103 1.55 20.61 -0.18
C ARG A 103 2.34 20.60 -1.48
N LYS A 104 1.69 20.84 -2.62
CA LYS A 104 2.30 20.79 -3.97
C LYS A 104 2.91 19.43 -4.32
N VAL A 105 2.39 18.34 -3.76
CA VAL A 105 2.67 16.98 -4.18
C VAL A 105 1.52 16.53 -5.05
N ASP A 106 1.82 16.01 -6.24
CA ASP A 106 0.78 15.59 -7.16
C ASP A 106 -0.03 14.43 -6.57
N PRO A 107 -1.36 14.58 -6.40
CA PRO A 107 -2.21 13.53 -5.82
C PRO A 107 -2.29 12.27 -6.68
N ALA A 108 -1.92 12.30 -7.96
CA ALA A 108 -1.84 11.14 -8.83
C ALA A 108 -0.73 10.15 -8.42
N ARG A 109 0.20 10.57 -7.54
CA ARG A 109 1.19 9.68 -6.91
C ARG A 109 0.59 8.76 -5.84
N LEU A 110 -0.69 8.95 -5.52
CA LEU A 110 -1.43 8.13 -4.55
C LEU A 110 -2.56 7.38 -5.25
N GLY A 111 -2.44 6.05 -5.34
CA GLY A 111 -3.42 5.14 -5.92
C GLY A 111 -4.36 4.52 -4.88
N MET A 112 -5.57 4.17 -5.31
CA MET A 112 -6.49 3.27 -4.60
C MET A 112 -7.07 2.30 -5.60
N LEU A 113 -6.80 1.01 -5.42
CA LEU A 113 -7.24 -0.09 -6.26
C LEU A 113 -8.18 -0.99 -5.47
N ALA A 114 -9.14 -1.61 -6.14
CA ALA A 114 -10.10 -2.52 -5.52
C ALA A 114 -10.20 -3.79 -6.38
N HIS A 115 -9.70 -4.91 -5.85
CA HIS A 115 -9.63 -6.18 -6.56
C HIS A 115 -9.98 -7.34 -5.62
N GLY A 116 -10.57 -8.40 -6.18
CA GLY A 116 -10.83 -9.66 -5.52
C GLY A 116 -9.66 -10.63 -5.63
N LEU A 117 -9.76 -11.77 -4.93
CA LEU A 117 -8.69 -12.76 -4.82
C LEU A 117 -8.21 -13.33 -6.17
N HIS A 118 -9.06 -13.33 -7.19
CA HIS A 118 -8.80 -13.92 -8.51
C HIS A 118 -8.64 -12.87 -9.62
N ASP A 119 -8.43 -11.61 -9.25
CA ASP A 119 -8.32 -10.48 -10.19
C ASP A 119 -6.87 -10.14 -10.55
N GLU A 120 -5.93 -11.12 -10.51
CA GLU A 120 -4.49 -10.88 -10.71
C GLU A 120 -4.20 -10.15 -12.03
N THR A 121 -4.88 -10.53 -13.10
CA THR A 121 -4.69 -9.92 -14.44
C THR A 121 -5.14 -8.46 -14.45
N ALA A 122 -6.32 -8.17 -13.90
CA ALA A 122 -6.87 -6.82 -13.81
C ALA A 122 -6.01 -5.95 -12.87
N PHE A 123 -5.57 -6.52 -11.75
CA PHE A 123 -4.66 -5.85 -10.82
C PHE A 123 -3.34 -5.45 -11.50
N ILE A 124 -2.70 -6.37 -12.25
CA ILE A 124 -1.45 -6.06 -12.98
C ILE A 124 -1.69 -4.96 -14.02
N ALA A 125 -2.83 -4.98 -14.72
CA ALA A 125 -3.18 -3.93 -15.69
C ALA A 125 -3.33 -2.55 -15.02
N ASP A 126 -4.00 -2.49 -13.87
CA ASP A 126 -4.16 -1.24 -13.11
C ASP A 126 -2.84 -0.73 -12.53
N VAL A 127 -1.96 -1.62 -12.07
CA VAL A 127 -0.62 -1.25 -11.64
C VAL A 127 0.20 -0.71 -12.81
N SER A 128 0.09 -1.32 -13.99
CA SER A 128 0.76 -0.83 -15.21
C SER A 128 0.29 0.58 -15.56
N ALA A 129 -1.01 0.81 -15.56
CA ALA A 129 -1.58 2.14 -15.82
C ALA A 129 -1.17 3.17 -14.75
N PHE A 130 -1.00 2.76 -13.49
CA PHE A 130 -0.48 3.63 -12.45
C PHE A 130 0.99 3.99 -12.69
N LEU A 131 1.82 3.02 -13.09
CA LEU A 131 3.22 3.26 -13.44
C LEU A 131 3.37 4.20 -14.64
N ASP A 132 2.53 4.07 -15.66
CA ASP A 132 2.53 4.95 -16.83
C ASP A 132 2.24 6.39 -16.44
N ARG A 133 1.24 6.63 -15.58
CA ARG A 133 0.97 7.96 -15.02
C ARG A 133 2.16 8.51 -14.23
N LEU A 134 2.86 7.68 -13.47
CA LEU A 134 4.06 8.12 -12.75
C LEU A 134 5.20 8.48 -13.71
N ARG A 135 5.34 7.77 -14.84
CA ARG A 135 6.32 8.10 -15.89
C ARG A 135 6.03 9.46 -16.53
N GLU A 136 4.76 9.77 -16.76
CA GLU A 136 4.34 11.08 -17.26
C GLU A 136 4.63 12.21 -16.26
N LEU A 137 4.45 11.96 -14.97
CA LEU A 137 4.76 12.92 -13.90
C LEU A 137 6.26 13.12 -13.65
N GLY A 138 7.08 12.16 -14.07
CA GLY A 138 8.51 12.15 -13.75
C GLY A 138 8.83 11.79 -12.29
N PRO A 139 10.12 11.76 -11.92
CA PRO A 139 10.57 11.43 -10.58
C PRO A 139 9.92 12.29 -9.49
N ALA A 140 9.69 11.71 -8.31
CA ALA A 140 9.30 12.48 -7.14
C ALA A 140 10.44 13.44 -6.72
N ALA A 141 10.09 14.51 -6.03
CA ALA A 141 11.10 15.39 -5.42
C ALA A 141 12.02 14.56 -4.51
N ALA A 142 13.31 14.95 -4.46
CA ALA A 142 14.31 14.23 -3.66
C ALA A 142 13.81 13.93 -2.24
N PRO A 143 14.12 12.76 -1.69
CA PRO A 143 13.65 12.35 -0.38
C PRO A 143 14.07 13.35 0.68
N ARG A 144 13.14 13.80 1.50
CA ARG A 144 13.49 14.46 2.76
C ARG A 144 13.94 13.37 3.72
N ALA A 145 15.08 13.57 4.36
CA ALA A 145 15.53 12.68 5.43
C ALA A 145 14.40 12.52 6.45
N VAL A 146 13.77 11.34 6.44
CA VAL A 146 12.86 10.95 7.50
C VAL A 146 13.77 10.50 8.64
N PRO A 147 13.77 11.18 9.80
CA PRO A 147 14.56 10.71 10.93
C PRO A 147 14.12 9.28 11.24
N ALA A 148 15.08 8.35 11.30
CA ALA A 148 14.80 6.98 11.67
C ALA A 148 14.10 7.00 13.04
N ARG A 149 12.84 6.62 13.06
CA ARG A 149 12.13 6.44 14.31
C ARG A 149 12.79 5.27 15.02
N PRO A 150 13.32 5.44 16.25
CA PRO A 150 13.88 4.32 16.98
C PRO A 150 12.83 3.23 17.10
N PRO A 151 13.21 1.94 17.00
CA PRO A 151 12.28 0.85 17.21
C PRO A 151 11.59 1.09 18.55
N ALA A 152 10.25 1.00 18.54
CA ALA A 152 9.50 1.08 19.78
C ALA A 152 10.04 -0.02 20.69
N SER A 153 10.59 0.36 21.85
CA SER A 153 11.00 -0.60 22.87
C SER A 153 9.77 -1.41 23.23
N ILE A 154 9.75 -2.68 22.84
CA ILE A 154 8.76 -3.63 23.35
C ILE A 154 9.06 -3.76 24.83
N PRO A 155 8.16 -3.42 25.76
CA PRO A 155 8.40 -3.64 27.17
C PRO A 155 8.63 -5.13 27.36
N SER A 156 9.86 -5.51 27.69
CA SER A 156 10.22 -6.85 28.08
C SER A 156 9.58 -7.12 29.45
N GLY A 157 8.55 -7.96 29.49
CA GLY A 157 8.04 -8.49 30.76
C GLY A 157 6.62 -8.11 31.14
N GLY A 158 5.65 -8.64 30.40
CA GLY A 158 4.40 -9.04 31.01
C GLY A 158 4.51 -10.53 31.27
N THR A 159 4.64 -10.94 32.50
CA THR A 159 4.48 -12.33 32.93
C THR A 159 3.15 -12.81 32.35
N ALA A 160 3.20 -13.84 31.51
CA ALA A 160 1.99 -14.45 30.96
C ALA A 160 1.10 -14.84 32.16
N ALA A 161 -0.06 -14.18 32.27
CA ALA A 161 -1.05 -14.60 33.25
C ALA A 161 -1.46 -16.03 32.87
N THR A 162 -1.22 -16.96 33.78
CA THR A 162 -1.67 -18.34 33.66
C THR A 162 -3.18 -18.35 33.45
N PRO A 163 -3.71 -19.00 32.40
CA PRO A 163 -5.14 -19.10 32.21
C PRO A 163 -5.76 -19.75 33.45
N GLN A 164 -6.64 -19.02 34.13
CA GLN A 164 -7.44 -19.58 35.18
C GLN A 164 -8.35 -20.66 34.59
N ALA A 165 -8.27 -21.88 35.12
CA ALA A 165 -9.15 -22.96 34.73
C ALA A 165 -10.60 -22.54 35.00
N VAL A 166 -11.43 -22.60 33.95
CA VAL A 166 -12.87 -22.44 34.06
C VAL A 166 -13.40 -23.59 34.90
N PRO A 167 -14.13 -23.37 36.00
CA PRO A 167 -14.72 -24.47 36.75
C PRO A 167 -15.74 -25.17 35.84
N ALA A 168 -15.67 -26.52 35.85
CA ALA A 168 -16.68 -27.35 35.18
C ALA A 168 -18.03 -27.10 35.86
N GLU A 169 -19.04 -26.67 35.05
CA GLU A 169 -20.41 -26.62 35.54
C GLU A 169 -20.90 -28.07 35.73
N ASP A 170 -21.16 -28.44 36.97
CA ASP A 170 -21.82 -29.69 37.31
C ASP A 170 -23.22 -29.72 36.71
N GLY A 171 -23.42 -30.63 35.76
CA GLY A 171 -24.72 -30.97 35.25
C GLY A 171 -25.60 -31.59 36.35
N GLY A 172 -26.45 -30.79 36.92
CA GLY A 172 -27.56 -31.24 37.78
C GLY A 172 -28.72 -31.76 36.95
N ALA A 173 -29.20 -32.93 37.33
CA ALA A 173 -30.27 -33.75 36.77
C ALA A 173 -31.61 -33.02 36.63
#